data_5abf39ba5e29fed4649f542ac7ab5f02
#
_entry.id   5abf39ba5e29fed4649f542ac7ab5f02
#
_cell.length_a   1.000
_cell.length_b   1.000
_cell.length_c   1.000
_cell.angle_alpha   90.00
_cell.angle_beta   90.00
_cell.angle_gamma   90.00
#
_symmetry.space_group_name_H-M   'P 1'
#
loop_
_entity.id
_entity.type
_entity.pdbx_description
1 polymer ?
#
loop_
_entity_poly.entity_id
_entity_poly.type
_entity_poly.pdbx_seq_one_letter_code
_entity_poly.pdbx_strand_id
1 'polypeptide(L)'
;MAIGEAGPEPARSGMQPKRLEDVVRGRLGRECVYVPSCRFGLFVALRHWCPPGGRVLMSPVNDDVIFFVVLAAGLRPVQAPLDPFDASIDIDAVPEGTWGSLSAVLTTNLYGNPDPAPGLRARCDALGIPLFEDGAHAIGSEVGGRPVGAWGDAAVFSLSKHAGARTGGILALADPDRSATVREACAELLAPRRMTSELTYAVRPYAEAAVRRLGLRRAAWATTGLLGLTEREGIRMPLRPRALADAARSAPDLAAHDPWVRVDMHDYRLEPGPVRLRRVHRSLGRLDDVLRASRAGTELLLSTPWARPPTDGAVQPLFRVPLLVADRDAATAALARHGIVVGYLYDPPLDDYAGGAFTDPSPDPGNARWFARHALPVDPLRAREAVEVLERSGARPAEPPKKPDARDAPEPPEATMARGLGPPRD
;
A
#
# COMPACT_ATOMS: atom_id res chain seq x y z
N MET A 1 68.09 7.13 -3.71
CA MET A 1 66.96 7.99 -4.11
C MET A 1 65.78 7.08 -4.37
N ALA A 2 64.95 6.86 -3.33
CA ALA A 2 63.82 5.93 -3.37
C ALA A 2 62.57 6.75 -3.72
N ILE A 3 61.91 6.38 -4.80
CA ILE A 3 60.64 6.95 -5.24
C ILE A 3 59.55 6.25 -4.42
N GLY A 4 58.91 6.99 -3.50
CA GLY A 4 57.81 6.50 -2.71
C GLY A 4 56.56 6.29 -3.61
N GLU A 5 56.06 5.08 -3.64
CA GLU A 5 54.75 4.75 -4.20
C GLU A 5 53.67 5.42 -3.35
N ALA A 6 52.93 6.33 -3.96
CA ALA A 6 51.71 6.88 -3.38
C ALA A 6 50.65 5.78 -3.36
N GLY A 7 50.24 5.33 -2.15
CA GLY A 7 49.15 4.43 -1.97
C GLY A 7 47.82 5.00 -2.51
N PRO A 8 46.86 4.17 -2.90
CA PRO A 8 45.60 4.62 -3.49
C PRO A 8 44.81 5.49 -2.50
N GLU A 9 44.43 6.69 -2.96
CA GLU A 9 43.52 7.58 -2.24
C GLU A 9 42.26 6.82 -1.77
N PRO A 10 41.80 7.04 -0.54
CA PRO A 10 40.56 6.40 -0.09
C PRO A 10 39.39 6.89 -0.95
N ALA A 11 38.79 5.96 -1.66
CA ALA A 11 37.60 6.18 -2.45
C ALA A 11 36.59 7.00 -1.65
N ARG A 12 36.17 8.16 -2.16
CA ARG A 12 35.13 9.02 -1.57
C ARG A 12 33.94 8.17 -1.26
N SER A 13 33.66 7.94 0.02
CA SER A 13 32.58 7.06 0.48
C SER A 13 31.23 7.65 0.01
N GLY A 14 30.76 7.17 -1.13
CA GLY A 14 29.43 7.49 -1.63
C GLY A 14 28.38 7.03 -0.62
N MET A 15 27.24 7.72 -0.58
CA MET A 15 26.10 7.31 0.25
C MET A 15 25.71 5.87 -0.10
N GLN A 16 25.80 4.96 0.86
CA GLN A 16 25.46 3.55 0.70
C GLN A 16 24.04 3.27 1.25
N PRO A 17 23.29 2.30 0.69
CA PRO A 17 21.99 1.88 1.21
C PRO A 17 22.00 1.56 2.70
N LYS A 18 23.05 0.93 3.21
CA LYS A 18 23.21 0.55 4.62
C LYS A 18 22.93 1.68 5.62
N ARG A 19 23.34 2.93 5.30
CA ARG A 19 23.05 4.09 6.18
C ARG A 19 21.55 4.41 6.25
N LEU A 20 20.79 4.12 5.18
CA LEU A 20 19.35 4.31 5.15
C LEU A 20 18.64 3.21 5.96
N GLU A 21 19.12 1.98 5.82
CA GLU A 21 18.65 0.82 6.56
C GLU A 21 18.82 1.03 8.07
N ASP A 22 19.97 1.54 8.51
CA ASP A 22 20.27 1.82 9.93
C ASP A 22 19.30 2.85 10.54
N VAL A 23 18.94 3.89 9.79
CA VAL A 23 17.97 4.91 10.25
C VAL A 23 16.59 4.29 10.49
N VAL A 24 16.14 3.42 9.59
CA VAL A 24 14.81 2.80 9.73
C VAL A 24 14.85 1.64 10.73
N ARG A 25 15.95 0.90 10.79
CA ARG A 25 16.19 -0.14 11.83
C ARG A 25 16.07 0.45 13.24
N GLY A 26 16.64 1.63 13.48
CA GLY A 26 16.54 2.31 14.77
C GLY A 26 15.10 2.65 15.17
N ARG A 27 14.17 2.78 14.20
CA ARG A 27 12.74 3.06 14.46
C ARG A 27 11.91 1.79 14.67
N LEU A 28 12.22 0.74 13.91
CA LEU A 28 11.42 -0.48 13.89
C LEU A 28 11.95 -1.56 14.83
N GLY A 29 13.22 -1.48 15.25
CA GLY A 29 13.89 -2.53 16.01
C GLY A 29 14.07 -3.83 15.21
N ARG A 30 14.08 -3.76 13.87
CA ARG A 30 14.13 -4.91 12.97
C ARG A 30 15.23 -4.77 11.93
N GLU A 31 15.71 -5.90 11.39
CA GLU A 31 16.62 -5.88 10.26
C GLU A 31 15.91 -5.28 9.04
N CYS A 32 16.61 -4.38 8.35
CA CYS A 32 16.08 -3.62 7.23
C CYS A 32 16.94 -3.82 5.99
N VAL A 33 16.28 -3.96 4.84
CA VAL A 33 16.89 -4.01 3.51
C VAL A 33 16.30 -2.88 2.67
N TYR A 34 17.17 -2.01 2.14
CA TYR A 34 16.74 -0.99 1.20
C TYR A 34 16.32 -1.61 -0.14
N VAL A 35 15.17 -1.21 -0.64
CA VAL A 35 14.60 -1.64 -1.93
C VAL A 35 14.25 -0.44 -2.79
N PRO A 36 14.26 -0.55 -4.14
CA PRO A 36 13.95 0.58 -5.02
C PRO A 36 12.51 1.08 -4.89
N SER A 37 11.59 0.24 -4.44
CA SER A 37 10.19 0.60 -4.17
C SER A 37 9.53 -0.39 -3.20
N CYS A 38 8.47 0.04 -2.52
CA CYS A 38 7.64 -0.79 -1.65
C CYS A 38 7.12 -2.04 -2.40
N ARG A 39 6.54 -1.86 -3.59
CA ARG A 39 6.00 -2.95 -4.44
C ARG A 39 7.04 -4.00 -4.82
N PHE A 40 8.29 -3.59 -5.07
CA PHE A 40 9.38 -4.52 -5.32
C PHE A 40 9.72 -5.34 -4.08
N GLY A 41 9.84 -4.68 -2.92
CA GLY A 41 10.08 -5.37 -1.64
C GLY A 41 8.95 -6.35 -1.28
N LEU A 42 7.69 -5.96 -1.52
CA LEU A 42 6.55 -6.83 -1.29
C LEU A 42 6.57 -8.06 -2.21
N PHE A 43 6.88 -7.88 -3.50
CA PHE A 43 7.03 -9.01 -4.42
C PHE A 43 8.10 -10.00 -3.95
N VAL A 44 9.27 -9.50 -3.53
CA VAL A 44 10.34 -10.34 -3.00
C VAL A 44 9.89 -11.11 -1.77
N ALA A 45 9.22 -10.43 -0.83
CA ALA A 45 8.71 -11.08 0.38
C ALA A 45 7.68 -12.18 0.04
N LEU A 46 6.65 -11.87 -0.74
CA LEU A 46 5.62 -12.83 -1.13
C LEU A 46 6.21 -14.05 -1.83
N ARG A 47 7.11 -13.83 -2.80
CA ARG A 47 7.76 -14.91 -3.53
C ARG A 47 8.65 -15.79 -2.63
N HIS A 48 9.25 -15.21 -1.58
CA HIS A 48 10.17 -15.92 -0.70
C HIS A 48 9.46 -16.79 0.34
N TRP A 49 8.29 -16.34 0.85
CA TRP A 49 7.60 -17.01 1.96
C TRP A 49 6.38 -17.83 1.54
N CYS A 50 5.77 -17.52 0.39
CA CYS A 50 4.54 -18.18 -0.01
C CYS A 50 4.80 -19.27 -1.06
N PRO A 51 4.10 -20.42 -0.98
CA PRO A 51 4.13 -21.43 -2.03
C PRO A 51 3.41 -20.91 -3.30
N PRO A 52 3.85 -21.31 -4.51
CA PRO A 52 3.15 -21.00 -5.74
C PRO A 52 1.68 -21.42 -5.69
N GLY A 53 0.78 -20.55 -6.19
CA GLY A 53 -0.66 -20.79 -6.14
C GLY A 53 -1.29 -20.54 -4.76
N GLY A 54 -0.50 -20.13 -3.77
CA GLY A 54 -0.98 -19.81 -2.42
C GLY A 54 -2.01 -18.69 -2.40
N ARG A 55 -2.89 -18.70 -1.38
CA ARG A 55 -3.98 -17.74 -1.20
C ARG A 55 -3.60 -16.71 -0.14
N VAL A 56 -3.77 -15.42 -0.46
CA VAL A 56 -3.37 -14.31 0.41
C VAL A 56 -4.59 -13.47 0.78
N LEU A 57 -4.94 -13.44 2.08
CA LEU A 57 -5.97 -12.55 2.60
C LEU A 57 -5.46 -11.10 2.54
N MET A 58 -6.23 -10.20 1.95
CA MET A 58 -5.91 -8.78 1.85
C MET A 58 -7.16 -7.90 1.82
N SER A 59 -7.02 -6.62 2.14
CA SER A 59 -8.13 -5.66 2.06
C SER A 59 -8.57 -5.42 0.61
N PRO A 60 -9.89 -5.42 0.32
CA PRO A 60 -10.44 -5.00 -0.97
C PRO A 60 -10.33 -3.49 -1.22
N VAL A 61 -10.12 -2.68 -0.17
CA VAL A 61 -9.88 -1.24 -0.29
C VAL A 61 -8.38 -1.00 -0.24
N ASN A 62 -7.72 -1.16 -1.37
CA ASN A 62 -6.27 -1.10 -1.50
C ASN A 62 -5.85 -0.52 -2.86
N ASP A 63 -4.58 -0.17 -3.00
CA ASP A 63 -3.99 0.24 -4.28
C ASP A 63 -3.96 -0.96 -5.25
N ASP A 64 -4.36 -0.72 -6.50
CA ASP A 64 -4.35 -1.73 -7.57
C ASP A 64 -2.98 -2.37 -7.71
N VAL A 65 -1.91 -1.59 -7.52
CA VAL A 65 -0.52 -2.05 -7.65
C VAL A 65 -0.24 -3.19 -6.68
N ILE A 66 -0.77 -3.13 -5.45
CA ILE A 66 -0.57 -4.19 -4.45
C ILE A 66 -1.26 -5.47 -4.89
N PHE A 67 -2.50 -5.35 -5.39
CA PHE A 67 -3.23 -6.47 -5.97
C PHE A 67 -2.45 -7.14 -7.11
N PHE A 68 -1.92 -6.35 -8.05
CA PHE A 68 -1.12 -6.89 -9.17
C PHE A 68 0.22 -7.46 -8.71
N VAL A 69 0.81 -6.99 -7.63
CA VAL A 69 2.02 -7.57 -7.04
C VAL A 69 1.74 -8.95 -6.47
N VAL A 70 0.58 -9.16 -5.83
CA VAL A 70 0.16 -10.50 -5.34
C VAL A 70 -0.01 -11.46 -6.52
N LEU A 71 -0.67 -11.04 -7.61
CA LEU A 71 -0.80 -11.85 -8.82
C LEU A 71 0.56 -12.12 -9.48
N ALA A 72 1.43 -11.11 -9.56
CA ALA A 72 2.78 -11.25 -10.12
C ALA A 72 3.65 -12.26 -9.33
N ALA A 73 3.41 -12.40 -8.03
CA ALA A 73 4.06 -13.40 -7.19
C ALA A 73 3.51 -14.83 -7.42
N GLY A 74 2.51 -15.00 -8.28
CA GLY A 74 1.86 -16.29 -8.55
C GLY A 74 0.87 -16.70 -7.46
N LEU A 75 0.32 -15.73 -6.73
CA LEU A 75 -0.58 -15.96 -5.61
C LEU A 75 -2.00 -15.50 -5.96
N ARG A 76 -2.98 -16.04 -5.25
CA ARG A 76 -4.38 -15.68 -5.42
C ARG A 76 -4.83 -14.74 -4.29
N PRO A 77 -5.24 -13.50 -4.60
CA PRO A 77 -5.85 -12.61 -3.63
C PRO A 77 -7.17 -13.17 -3.10
N VAL A 78 -7.39 -13.05 -1.79
CA VAL A 78 -8.66 -13.34 -1.10
C VAL A 78 -9.06 -12.06 -0.38
N GLN A 79 -10.23 -11.51 -0.72
CA GLN A 79 -10.63 -10.23 -0.17
C GLN A 79 -11.25 -10.39 1.22
N ALA A 80 -10.74 -9.62 2.17
CA ALA A 80 -11.21 -9.63 3.56
C ALA A 80 -12.50 -8.83 3.74
N PRO A 81 -13.39 -9.21 4.69
CA PRO A 81 -14.39 -8.30 5.22
C PRO A 81 -13.72 -7.18 6.00
N LEU A 82 -14.32 -5.98 6.00
CA LEU A 82 -13.74 -4.77 6.59
C LEU A 82 -14.67 -4.14 7.63
N ASP A 83 -14.05 -3.49 8.61
CA ASP A 83 -14.74 -2.48 9.41
C ASP A 83 -15.20 -1.33 8.50
N PRO A 84 -16.45 -0.89 8.58
CA PRO A 84 -16.99 0.13 7.67
C PRO A 84 -16.42 1.54 7.91
N PHE A 85 -15.80 1.81 9.05
CA PHE A 85 -15.43 3.17 9.42
C PHE A 85 -13.95 3.50 9.21
N ASP A 86 -13.10 2.49 9.34
CA ASP A 86 -11.66 2.67 9.19
C ASP A 86 -11.04 1.77 8.11
N ALA A 87 -11.86 0.86 7.54
CA ALA A 87 -11.47 -0.12 6.51
C ALA A 87 -10.35 -1.07 6.95
N SER A 88 -10.16 -1.26 8.24
CA SER A 88 -9.32 -2.33 8.76
C SER A 88 -9.95 -3.70 8.54
N ILE A 89 -9.14 -4.76 8.52
CA ILE A 89 -9.63 -6.13 8.36
C ILE A 89 -10.47 -6.53 9.60
N ASP A 90 -11.72 -6.91 9.37
CA ASP A 90 -12.58 -7.50 10.40
C ASP A 90 -12.25 -8.99 10.53
N ILE A 91 -11.41 -9.30 11.53
CA ILE A 91 -10.90 -10.67 11.76
C ILE A 91 -12.04 -11.64 12.07
N ASP A 92 -13.03 -11.19 12.85
CA ASP A 92 -14.12 -12.03 13.33
C ASP A 92 -15.14 -12.34 12.22
N ALA A 93 -15.20 -11.49 11.20
CA ALA A 93 -16.07 -11.70 10.04
C ALA A 93 -15.43 -12.60 8.96
N VAL A 94 -14.15 -12.97 9.07
CA VAL A 94 -13.52 -13.91 8.14
C VAL A 94 -13.93 -15.34 8.48
N PRO A 95 -14.62 -16.10 7.58
CA PRO A 95 -15.04 -17.46 7.85
C PRO A 95 -13.88 -18.42 8.15
N GLU A 96 -14.10 -19.38 9.06
CA GLU A 96 -13.07 -20.39 9.42
C GLU A 96 -12.59 -21.20 8.20
N GLY A 97 -13.49 -21.55 7.27
CA GLY A 97 -13.11 -22.22 6.02
C GLY A 97 -12.21 -21.37 5.13
N THR A 98 -12.34 -20.03 5.17
CA THR A 98 -11.42 -19.12 4.50
C THR A 98 -10.07 -19.16 5.18
N TRP A 99 -9.99 -18.99 6.52
CA TRP A 99 -8.76 -19.06 7.29
C TRP A 99 -7.95 -20.34 6.99
N GLY A 100 -8.61 -21.52 7.03
CA GLY A 100 -7.97 -22.80 6.78
C GLY A 100 -7.44 -23.00 5.35
N SER A 101 -7.77 -22.11 4.42
CA SER A 101 -7.35 -22.17 3.01
C SER A 101 -6.22 -21.18 2.67
N LEU A 102 -5.85 -20.31 3.62
CA LEU A 102 -4.85 -19.26 3.38
C LEU A 102 -3.42 -19.81 3.44
N SER A 103 -2.56 -19.18 2.66
CA SER A 103 -1.11 -19.36 2.70
C SER A 103 -0.40 -18.15 3.31
N ALA A 104 -1.08 -17.02 3.45
CA ALA A 104 -0.56 -15.80 4.06
C ALA A 104 -1.67 -14.78 4.33
N VAL A 105 -1.34 -13.79 5.17
CA VAL A 105 -2.14 -12.56 5.37
C VAL A 105 -1.28 -11.35 5.03
N LEU A 106 -1.86 -10.39 4.33
CA LEU A 106 -1.25 -9.09 4.00
C LEU A 106 -2.12 -7.96 4.55
N THR A 107 -1.62 -7.22 5.54
CA THR A 107 -2.28 -6.01 6.02
C THR A 107 -2.16 -4.89 5.00
N THR A 108 -3.02 -3.88 5.10
CA THR A 108 -2.98 -2.71 4.22
C THR A 108 -2.52 -1.46 4.97
N ASN A 109 -2.81 -1.38 6.27
CA ASN A 109 -2.57 -0.20 7.10
C ASN A 109 -3.01 1.08 6.35
N LEU A 110 -4.27 1.07 5.92
CA LEU A 110 -4.84 2.00 4.96
C LEU A 110 -4.66 3.44 5.41
N TYR A 111 -4.10 4.29 4.54
CA TYR A 111 -3.79 5.69 4.82
C TYR A 111 -2.88 5.95 6.03
N GLY A 112 -2.30 4.90 6.61
CA GLY A 112 -1.51 4.95 7.84
C GLY A 112 -2.27 4.54 9.10
N ASN A 113 -3.58 4.23 8.96
CA ASN A 113 -4.36 3.63 10.04
C ASN A 113 -4.00 2.15 10.16
N PRO A 114 -3.54 1.67 11.32
CA PRO A 114 -3.10 0.29 11.47
C PRO A 114 -4.25 -0.72 11.35
N ASP A 115 -4.03 -1.81 10.64
CA ASP A 115 -4.85 -3.02 10.78
C ASP A 115 -4.68 -3.63 12.19
N PRO A 116 -5.58 -4.50 12.65
CA PRO A 116 -5.50 -5.16 13.96
C PRO A 116 -4.38 -6.23 14.00
N ALA A 117 -3.14 -5.80 13.75
CA ALA A 117 -1.98 -6.67 13.57
C ALA A 117 -1.72 -7.64 14.74
N PRO A 118 -1.95 -7.30 16.03
CA PRO A 118 -1.83 -8.28 17.13
C PRO A 118 -2.76 -9.48 16.96
N GLY A 119 -4.02 -9.25 16.59
CA GLY A 119 -5.01 -10.30 16.35
C GLY A 119 -4.68 -11.13 15.10
N LEU A 120 -4.31 -10.46 14.01
CA LEU A 120 -3.86 -11.12 12.78
C LEU A 120 -2.61 -11.96 13.02
N ARG A 121 -1.64 -11.49 13.82
CA ARG A 121 -0.46 -12.27 14.18
C ARG A 121 -0.82 -13.54 14.95
N ALA A 122 -1.68 -13.42 15.98
CA ALA A 122 -2.12 -14.57 16.75
C ALA A 122 -2.83 -15.60 15.84
N ARG A 123 -3.64 -15.16 14.89
CA ARG A 123 -4.31 -16.05 13.95
C ARG A 123 -3.33 -16.73 12.99
N CYS A 124 -2.38 -15.97 12.45
CA CYS A 124 -1.34 -16.51 11.58
C CYS A 124 -0.44 -17.53 12.30
N ASP A 125 -0.09 -17.26 13.56
CA ASP A 125 0.69 -18.19 14.39
C ASP A 125 -0.04 -19.53 14.61
N ALA A 126 -1.34 -19.46 14.92
CA ALA A 126 -2.18 -20.64 15.09
C ALA A 126 -2.29 -21.49 13.82
N LEU A 127 -2.19 -20.88 12.64
CA LEU A 127 -2.28 -21.53 11.33
C LEU A 127 -0.90 -21.89 10.74
N GLY A 128 0.19 -21.39 11.33
CA GLY A 128 1.55 -21.60 10.81
C GLY A 128 1.79 -20.89 9.47
N ILE A 129 1.10 -19.77 9.20
CA ILE A 129 1.23 -19.00 7.95
C ILE A 129 1.88 -17.64 8.20
N PRO A 130 2.61 -17.05 7.22
CA PRO A 130 3.22 -15.74 7.38
C PRO A 130 2.20 -14.60 7.40
N LEU A 131 2.53 -13.57 8.18
CA LEU A 131 1.90 -12.27 8.16
C LEU A 131 2.83 -11.26 7.49
N PHE A 132 2.34 -10.55 6.49
CA PHE A 132 3.03 -9.43 5.85
C PHE A 132 2.35 -8.11 6.21
N GLU A 133 3.14 -7.07 6.45
CA GLU A 133 2.61 -5.74 6.72
C GLU A 133 2.94 -4.79 5.57
N ASP A 134 1.91 -4.32 4.83
CA ASP A 134 2.09 -3.17 3.95
C ASP A 134 2.02 -1.89 4.77
N GLY A 135 3.18 -1.39 5.17
CA GLY A 135 3.35 -0.13 5.88
C GLY A 135 3.64 1.05 4.95
N ALA A 136 3.29 0.98 3.66
CA ALA A 136 3.60 2.04 2.69
C ALA A 136 3.10 3.43 3.13
N HIS A 137 2.00 3.49 3.85
CA HIS A 137 1.40 4.70 4.40
C HIS A 137 1.61 4.88 5.92
N ALA A 138 2.22 3.90 6.62
CA ALA A 138 2.12 3.77 8.07
C ALA A 138 3.46 3.90 8.82
N ILE A 139 4.49 4.48 8.18
CA ILE A 139 5.73 4.76 8.89
C ILE A 139 5.48 5.76 10.04
N GLY A 140 5.75 5.35 11.27
CA GLY A 140 5.48 6.13 12.49
C GLY A 140 4.11 5.87 13.13
N SER A 141 3.27 4.99 12.55
CA SER A 141 2.05 4.51 13.20
C SER A 141 2.35 3.30 14.09
N GLU A 142 1.51 3.11 15.11
CA GLU A 142 1.68 2.08 16.13
C GLU A 142 0.34 1.37 16.40
N VAL A 143 0.42 0.09 16.75
CA VAL A 143 -0.71 -0.74 17.19
C VAL A 143 -0.25 -1.74 18.25
N GLY A 144 -1.04 -1.93 19.30
CA GLY A 144 -0.69 -2.83 20.40
C GLY A 144 0.64 -2.50 21.07
N GLY A 145 0.98 -1.20 21.16
CA GLY A 145 2.22 -0.70 21.79
C GLY A 145 3.50 -0.96 20.99
N ARG A 146 3.39 -1.32 19.71
CA ARG A 146 4.54 -1.57 18.83
C ARG A 146 4.34 -0.83 17.50
N PRO A 147 5.44 -0.40 16.83
CA PRO A 147 5.32 0.22 15.51
C PRO A 147 4.71 -0.75 14.49
N VAL A 148 3.93 -0.22 13.55
CA VAL A 148 3.55 -0.96 12.33
C VAL A 148 4.83 -1.45 11.66
N GLY A 149 4.81 -2.70 11.20
CA GLY A 149 5.99 -3.39 10.66
C GLY A 149 6.74 -4.22 11.71
N ALA A 150 6.28 -4.22 12.98
CA ALA A 150 6.89 -5.03 14.03
C ALA A 150 6.11 -6.31 14.38
N TRP A 151 5.01 -6.59 13.69
CA TRP A 151 4.16 -7.75 13.92
C TRP A 151 4.33 -8.87 12.88
N GLY A 152 4.50 -8.52 11.62
CA GLY A 152 4.61 -9.48 10.51
C GLY A 152 5.97 -10.17 10.43
N ASP A 153 6.05 -11.25 9.65
CA ASP A 153 7.32 -11.90 9.30
C ASP A 153 8.18 -10.99 8.43
N ALA A 154 7.52 -10.20 7.57
CA ALA A 154 8.14 -9.12 6.82
C ALA A 154 7.17 -7.93 6.72
N ALA A 155 7.74 -6.73 6.57
CA ALA A 155 6.98 -5.50 6.36
C ALA A 155 7.64 -4.64 5.30
N VAL A 156 6.85 -3.92 4.51
CA VAL A 156 7.35 -3.01 3.49
C VAL A 156 6.91 -1.59 3.76
N PHE A 157 7.82 -0.63 3.54
CA PHE A 157 7.58 0.80 3.73
C PHE A 157 7.92 1.58 2.49
N SER A 158 7.11 2.58 2.15
CA SER A 158 7.39 3.49 1.04
C SER A 158 8.05 4.77 1.54
N LEU A 159 9.24 5.05 1.04
CA LEU A 159 9.94 6.31 1.34
C LEU A 159 9.46 7.47 0.46
N SER A 160 8.56 7.22 -0.50
CA SER A 160 7.96 8.26 -1.33
C SER A 160 6.76 8.95 -0.68
N LYS A 161 6.19 8.38 0.37
CA LYS A 161 4.99 8.88 1.08
C LYS A 161 5.39 9.90 2.15
N HIS A 162 5.31 9.59 3.43
CA HIS A 162 5.68 10.52 4.52
C HIS A 162 7.09 11.11 4.40
N ALA A 163 8.09 10.29 4.05
CA ALA A 163 9.44 10.81 3.87
C ALA A 163 9.59 11.72 2.65
N GLY A 164 8.68 11.66 1.67
CA GLY A 164 8.69 12.53 0.49
C GLY A 164 9.90 12.36 -0.42
N ALA A 165 10.54 11.20 -0.39
CA ALA A 165 11.76 10.93 -1.15
C ALA A 165 11.50 10.68 -2.65
N ARG A 166 10.24 10.52 -3.07
CA ARG A 166 9.78 10.20 -4.43
C ARG A 166 10.21 8.84 -4.97
N THR A 167 11.01 8.08 -4.26
CA THR A 167 11.50 6.74 -4.62
C THR A 167 12.01 6.02 -3.37
N GLY A 168 12.24 4.73 -3.50
CA GLY A 168 12.78 3.91 -2.44
C GLY A 168 11.72 3.32 -1.51
N GLY A 169 12.10 2.23 -0.91
CA GLY A 169 11.37 1.53 0.12
C GLY A 169 12.30 0.81 1.07
N ILE A 170 11.73 0.27 2.11
CA ILE A 170 12.41 -0.60 3.07
C ILE A 170 11.61 -1.90 3.14
N LEU A 171 12.31 -3.01 3.11
CA LEU A 171 11.81 -4.32 3.51
C LEU A 171 12.38 -4.63 4.89
N ALA A 172 11.53 -4.67 5.90
CA ALA A 172 11.89 -5.00 7.28
C ALA A 172 11.58 -6.48 7.55
N LEU A 173 12.46 -7.17 8.27
CA LEU A 173 12.42 -8.61 8.50
C LEU A 173 12.33 -8.89 10.00
N ALA A 174 11.47 -9.85 10.39
CA ALA A 174 11.40 -10.34 11.76
C ALA A 174 12.65 -11.16 12.10
N ASP A 175 13.08 -12.00 11.18
CA ASP A 175 14.24 -12.86 11.30
C ASP A 175 15.45 -12.23 10.58
N PRO A 176 16.45 -11.72 11.32
CA PRO A 176 17.64 -11.12 10.73
C PRO A 176 18.49 -12.09 9.91
N ASP A 177 18.44 -13.40 10.20
CA ASP A 177 19.23 -14.40 9.50
C ASP A 177 18.79 -14.56 8.03
N ARG A 178 17.56 -14.19 7.72
CA ARG A 178 17.04 -14.17 6.35
C ARG A 178 17.55 -13.00 5.50
N SER A 179 18.21 -12.01 6.11
CA SER A 179 18.61 -10.78 5.39
C SER A 179 19.56 -11.05 4.22
N ALA A 180 20.48 -12.01 4.35
CA ALA A 180 21.40 -12.38 3.28
C ALA A 180 20.66 -12.95 2.06
N THR A 181 19.79 -13.94 2.28
CA THR A 181 18.99 -14.58 1.22
C THR A 181 18.03 -13.57 0.55
N VAL A 182 17.42 -12.68 1.34
CA VAL A 182 16.55 -11.64 0.80
C VAL A 182 17.32 -10.62 -0.04
N ARG A 183 18.54 -10.23 0.38
CA ARG A 183 19.42 -9.35 -0.42
C ARG A 183 19.83 -9.99 -1.73
N GLU A 184 20.13 -11.27 -1.72
CA GLU A 184 20.46 -12.04 -2.93
C GLU A 184 19.26 -12.10 -3.88
N ALA A 185 18.08 -12.46 -3.38
CA ALA A 185 16.84 -12.44 -4.16
C ALA A 185 16.50 -11.04 -4.72
N CYS A 186 16.77 -9.97 -3.96
CA CYS A 186 16.66 -8.61 -4.47
C CYS A 186 17.64 -8.35 -5.60
N ALA A 187 18.91 -8.74 -5.44
CA ALA A 187 19.96 -8.49 -6.44
C ALA A 187 19.68 -9.17 -7.77
N GLU A 188 19.13 -10.39 -7.75
CA GLU A 188 18.73 -11.12 -8.97
C GLU A 188 17.63 -10.41 -9.77
N LEU A 189 16.73 -9.70 -9.09
CA LEU A 189 15.55 -9.06 -9.71
C LEU A 189 15.78 -7.59 -10.07
N LEU A 190 16.85 -6.97 -9.56
CA LEU A 190 17.16 -5.58 -9.84
C LEU A 190 17.58 -5.40 -11.29
N ALA A 191 16.99 -4.38 -11.94
CA ALA A 191 17.48 -3.92 -13.23
C ALA A 191 18.74 -3.05 -13.03
N PRO A 192 19.72 -3.13 -13.94
CA PRO A 192 20.95 -2.36 -13.85
C PRO A 192 20.68 -0.85 -13.80
N ARG A 193 21.47 -0.14 -13.01
CA ARG A 193 21.41 1.33 -12.90
C ARG A 193 21.56 2.01 -14.26
N ARG A 194 20.70 3.01 -14.53
CA ARG A 194 20.75 3.83 -15.74
C ARG A 194 21.05 5.28 -15.38
N MET A 195 22.12 5.84 -15.96
CA MET A 195 22.50 7.24 -15.72
C MET A 195 21.44 8.23 -16.19
N THR A 196 20.75 7.94 -17.30
CA THR A 196 19.62 8.75 -17.79
C THR A 196 18.48 8.84 -16.77
N SER A 197 18.19 7.73 -16.09
CA SER A 197 17.17 7.69 -15.03
C SER A 197 17.57 8.51 -13.79
N GLU A 198 18.85 8.49 -13.40
CA GLU A 198 19.38 9.34 -12.33
C GLU A 198 19.28 10.82 -12.67
N LEU A 199 19.64 11.20 -13.91
CA LEU A 199 19.55 12.57 -14.38
C LEU A 199 18.10 13.06 -14.42
N THR A 200 17.21 12.24 -14.99
CA THR A 200 15.77 12.55 -15.04
C THR A 200 15.20 12.73 -13.62
N TYR A 201 15.57 11.87 -12.69
CA TYR A 201 15.17 11.98 -11.30
C TYR A 201 15.70 13.27 -10.64
N ALA A 202 16.93 13.68 -10.96
CA ALA A 202 17.52 14.90 -10.43
C ALA A 202 16.83 16.17 -10.97
N VAL A 203 16.51 16.22 -12.27
CA VAL A 203 15.97 17.39 -12.96
C VAL A 203 14.45 17.54 -12.80
N ARG A 204 13.70 16.43 -12.71
CA ARG A 204 12.24 16.42 -12.65
C ARG A 204 11.63 17.42 -11.64
N PRO A 205 12.12 17.57 -10.38
CA PRO A 205 11.55 18.54 -9.43
C PRO A 205 11.62 19.98 -9.90
N TYR A 206 12.68 20.32 -10.59
CA TYR A 206 12.87 21.68 -11.14
C TYR A 206 11.96 21.93 -12.33
N ALA A 207 11.80 20.92 -13.21
CA ALA A 207 10.87 20.98 -14.32
C ALA A 207 9.42 21.12 -13.83
N GLU A 208 9.00 20.32 -12.85
CA GLU A 208 7.67 20.43 -12.23
C GLU A 208 7.44 21.79 -11.54
N ALA A 209 8.47 22.35 -10.89
CA ALA A 209 8.39 23.67 -10.28
C ALA A 209 8.27 24.78 -11.33
N ALA A 210 8.99 24.67 -12.45
CA ALA A 210 8.89 25.60 -13.57
C ALA A 210 7.50 25.56 -14.21
N VAL A 211 6.96 24.37 -14.49
CA VAL A 211 5.59 24.18 -15.03
C VAL A 211 4.54 24.81 -14.11
N ARG A 212 4.69 24.65 -12.79
CA ARG A 212 3.80 25.28 -11.80
C ARG A 212 3.89 26.79 -11.80
N ARG A 213 5.13 27.34 -11.78
CA ARG A 213 5.35 28.81 -11.78
C ARG A 213 4.84 29.48 -13.04
N LEU A 214 4.95 28.82 -14.18
CA LEU A 214 4.51 29.34 -15.48
C LEU A 214 3.02 29.12 -15.76
N GLY A 215 2.26 28.51 -14.83
CA GLY A 215 0.83 28.22 -15.02
C GLY A 215 0.53 27.17 -16.11
N LEU A 216 1.54 26.46 -16.61
CA LEU A 216 1.46 25.53 -17.75
C LEU A 216 0.93 24.13 -17.39
N ARG A 217 0.31 23.97 -16.20
CA ARG A 217 -0.17 22.65 -15.74
C ARG A 217 -1.14 22.00 -16.74
N ARG A 218 -2.11 22.76 -17.28
CA ARG A 218 -3.09 22.23 -18.24
C ARG A 218 -2.42 21.77 -19.55
N ALA A 219 -1.48 22.57 -20.07
CA ALA A 219 -0.74 22.22 -21.27
C ALA A 219 0.16 20.99 -21.06
N ALA A 220 0.85 20.91 -19.91
CA ALA A 220 1.67 19.74 -19.55
C ALA A 220 0.81 18.47 -19.42
N TRP A 221 -0.38 18.54 -18.83
CA TRP A 221 -1.31 17.41 -18.77
C TRP A 221 -1.82 16.99 -20.15
N ALA A 222 -2.18 17.95 -21.00
CA ALA A 222 -2.63 17.65 -22.37
C ALA A 222 -1.54 16.97 -23.19
N THR A 223 -0.27 17.41 -23.07
CA THR A 223 0.85 16.79 -23.78
C THR A 223 1.20 15.41 -23.24
N THR A 224 1.13 15.17 -21.95
CA THR A 224 1.33 13.82 -21.38
C THR A 224 0.22 12.87 -21.80
N GLY A 225 -1.04 13.34 -21.89
CA GLY A 225 -2.16 12.56 -22.42
C GLY A 225 -2.00 12.19 -23.89
N LEU A 226 -1.62 13.17 -24.74
CA LEU A 226 -1.35 12.94 -26.17
C LEU A 226 -0.20 11.96 -26.43
N LEU A 227 0.78 11.91 -25.52
CA LEU A 227 1.93 11.00 -25.60
C LEU A 227 1.66 9.62 -24.97
N GLY A 228 0.42 9.35 -24.50
CA GLY A 228 0.07 8.10 -23.85
C GLY A 228 0.80 7.87 -22.51
N LEU A 229 1.31 8.93 -21.90
CA LEU A 229 2.07 8.89 -20.65
C LEU A 229 1.18 9.06 -19.39
N THR A 230 -0.14 9.25 -19.58
CA THR A 230 -1.15 9.22 -18.51
C THR A 230 -1.65 7.79 -18.36
N GLU A 231 -1.10 7.08 -17.40
CA GLU A 231 -1.40 5.66 -17.17
C GLU A 231 -2.71 5.43 -16.41
N ARG A 232 -3.30 6.47 -15.80
CA ARG A 232 -4.58 6.41 -15.08
C ARG A 232 -5.59 7.40 -15.65
N GLU A 233 -6.53 6.89 -16.44
CA GLU A 233 -7.71 7.66 -16.91
C GLU A 233 -8.85 7.69 -15.87
N GLY A 234 -8.71 6.95 -14.75
CA GLY A 234 -9.71 6.82 -13.69
C GLY A 234 -9.08 6.55 -12.33
N ILE A 235 -9.93 6.24 -11.36
CA ILE A 235 -9.50 5.87 -10.00
C ILE A 235 -8.74 4.52 -10.02
N ARG A 236 -9.22 3.56 -10.82
CA ARG A 236 -8.62 2.24 -11.02
C ARG A 236 -7.90 2.16 -12.37
N MET A 237 -6.86 1.35 -12.43
CA MET A 237 -6.15 1.05 -13.69
C MET A 237 -7.01 0.17 -14.61
N PRO A 238 -6.85 0.25 -15.95
CA PRO A 238 -7.52 -0.68 -16.85
C PRO A 238 -7.11 -2.13 -16.57
N LEU A 239 -8.05 -3.01 -16.24
CA LEU A 239 -7.77 -4.40 -15.87
C LEU A 239 -7.17 -5.21 -17.01
N ARG A 240 -7.64 -5.01 -18.26
CA ARG A 240 -7.21 -5.75 -19.48
C ARG A 240 -7.22 -7.27 -19.25
N PRO A 241 -8.38 -7.93 -19.03
CA PRO A 241 -8.47 -9.28 -18.49
C PRO A 241 -7.69 -10.35 -19.26
N ARG A 242 -7.67 -10.29 -20.60
CA ARG A 242 -6.91 -11.25 -21.42
C ARG A 242 -5.40 -11.11 -21.18
N ALA A 243 -4.87 -9.91 -21.26
CA ALA A 243 -3.45 -9.64 -21.04
C ALA A 243 -3.03 -9.99 -19.59
N LEU A 244 -3.90 -9.71 -18.61
CA LEU A 244 -3.64 -10.07 -17.21
C LEU A 244 -3.63 -11.59 -17.00
N ALA A 245 -4.56 -12.33 -17.63
CA ALA A 245 -4.55 -13.78 -17.60
C ALA A 245 -3.30 -14.38 -18.26
N ASP A 246 -2.79 -13.74 -19.32
CA ASP A 246 -1.55 -14.15 -19.96
C ASP A 246 -0.34 -13.91 -19.04
N ALA A 247 -0.26 -12.74 -18.41
CA ALA A 247 0.78 -12.41 -17.42
C ALA A 247 0.74 -13.35 -16.21
N ALA A 248 -0.44 -13.67 -15.70
CA ALA A 248 -0.62 -14.57 -14.57
C ALA A 248 -0.13 -16.01 -14.85
N ARG A 249 -0.19 -16.47 -16.10
CA ARG A 249 0.37 -17.78 -16.48
C ARG A 249 1.89 -17.84 -16.44
N SER A 250 2.58 -16.70 -16.54
CA SER A 250 4.04 -16.62 -16.42
C SER A 250 4.52 -16.40 -14.99
N ALA A 251 3.60 -16.20 -14.04
CA ALA A 251 3.96 -15.95 -12.65
C ALA A 251 4.70 -17.16 -12.01
N PRO A 252 5.67 -16.92 -11.12
CA PRO A 252 6.04 -15.61 -10.57
C PRO A 252 6.93 -14.77 -11.50
N ASP A 253 6.40 -13.72 -12.07
CA ASP A 253 7.12 -12.78 -12.96
C ASP A 253 6.61 -11.35 -12.81
N LEU A 254 7.42 -10.53 -12.14
CA LEU A 254 7.11 -9.11 -11.93
C LEU A 254 7.19 -8.31 -13.25
N ALA A 255 8.03 -8.72 -14.20
CA ALA A 255 8.20 -8.01 -15.47
C ALA A 255 6.99 -8.19 -16.39
N ALA A 256 6.39 -9.38 -16.43
CA ALA A 256 5.16 -9.64 -17.17
C ALA A 256 3.99 -8.75 -16.69
N HIS A 257 4.04 -8.31 -15.42
CA HIS A 257 3.03 -7.45 -14.82
C HIS A 257 3.38 -5.94 -14.89
N ASP A 258 4.47 -5.54 -15.57
CA ASP A 258 4.85 -4.12 -15.75
C ASP A 258 3.68 -3.20 -16.18
N PRO A 259 2.74 -3.60 -17.07
CA PRO A 259 1.61 -2.74 -17.46
C PRO A 259 0.70 -2.30 -16.29
N TRP A 260 0.74 -3.00 -15.16
CA TRP A 260 -0.07 -2.70 -13.96
C TRP A 260 0.76 -2.32 -12.74
N VAL A 261 2.02 -2.74 -12.68
CA VAL A 261 2.90 -2.50 -11.54
C VAL A 261 3.78 -1.27 -11.73
N ARG A 262 4.15 -0.93 -12.97
CA ARG A 262 4.94 0.24 -13.29
C ARG A 262 4.07 1.49 -13.43
N VAL A 263 3.72 2.08 -12.31
CA VAL A 263 2.98 3.35 -12.25
C VAL A 263 3.95 4.53 -12.14
N ASP A 264 3.51 5.73 -12.52
CA ASP A 264 4.23 7.01 -12.34
C ASP A 264 5.56 7.13 -13.13
N MET A 265 5.76 6.38 -14.19
CA MET A 265 7.01 6.37 -15.00
C MET A 265 8.27 6.13 -14.15
N HIS A 266 8.12 5.57 -12.94
CA HIS A 266 9.26 5.23 -12.09
C HIS A 266 9.79 3.85 -12.41
N ASP A 267 11.10 3.79 -12.55
CA ASP A 267 11.84 2.52 -12.63
C ASP A 267 11.86 1.88 -11.24
N TYR A 268 10.75 1.22 -10.87
CA TYR A 268 10.48 0.71 -9.53
C TYR A 268 11.38 -0.46 -9.10
N ARG A 269 12.15 -1.04 -10.00
CA ARG A 269 13.13 -2.12 -9.76
C ARG A 269 14.54 -1.77 -10.23
N LEU A 270 14.84 -0.49 -10.47
CA LEU A 270 16.17 -0.06 -10.88
C LEU A 270 17.10 0.02 -9.67
N GLU A 271 18.33 -0.47 -9.82
CA GLU A 271 19.38 -0.25 -8.82
C GLU A 271 19.54 1.25 -8.55
N PRO A 272 19.50 1.70 -7.28
CA PRO A 272 19.55 3.11 -6.96
C PRO A 272 20.93 3.69 -7.15
N GLY A 273 21.01 4.86 -7.78
CA GLY A 273 22.24 5.63 -7.90
C GLY A 273 22.46 6.59 -6.73
N PRO A 274 23.63 7.22 -6.66
CA PRO A 274 24.01 8.07 -5.54
C PRO A 274 23.11 9.31 -5.38
N VAL A 275 22.50 9.82 -6.45
CA VAL A 275 21.60 10.97 -6.40
C VAL A 275 20.32 10.61 -5.65
N ARG A 276 19.72 9.44 -5.98
CA ARG A 276 18.53 8.92 -5.30
C ARG A 276 18.81 8.65 -3.84
N LEU A 277 19.90 7.94 -3.52
CA LEU A 277 20.27 7.61 -2.14
C LEU A 277 20.49 8.86 -1.26
N ARG A 278 21.19 9.88 -1.77
CA ARG A 278 21.38 11.15 -1.06
C ARG A 278 20.07 11.88 -0.80
N ARG A 279 19.15 11.84 -1.76
CA ARG A 279 17.83 12.46 -1.59
C ARG A 279 17.00 11.73 -0.56
N VAL A 280 16.94 10.40 -0.62
CA VAL A 280 16.26 9.57 0.37
C VAL A 280 16.79 9.85 1.77
N HIS A 281 18.11 9.86 1.95
CA HIS A 281 18.73 10.17 3.24
C HIS A 281 18.32 11.54 3.77
N ARG A 282 18.38 12.58 2.93
CA ARG A 282 17.98 13.94 3.30
C ARG A 282 16.50 14.02 3.67
N SER A 283 15.65 13.25 3.00
CA SER A 283 14.23 13.18 3.27
C SER A 283 13.93 12.47 4.60
N LEU A 284 14.63 11.39 4.90
CA LEU A 284 14.54 10.69 6.18
C LEU A 284 14.95 11.57 7.37
N GLY A 285 15.93 12.46 7.20
CA GLY A 285 16.32 13.41 8.24
C GLY A 285 15.23 14.43 8.64
N ARG A 286 14.16 14.56 7.85
CA ARG A 286 13.00 15.42 8.14
C ARG A 286 11.74 14.65 8.51
N LEU A 287 11.84 13.32 8.58
CA LEU A 287 10.66 12.47 8.78
C LEU A 287 9.93 12.77 10.08
N ASP A 288 10.65 13.02 11.18
CA ASP A 288 10.03 13.31 12.49
C ASP A 288 9.21 14.60 12.48
N ASP A 289 9.68 15.62 11.78
CA ASP A 289 8.95 16.88 11.64
C ASP A 289 7.65 16.66 10.85
N VAL A 290 7.73 15.86 9.77
CA VAL A 290 6.55 15.52 8.98
C VAL A 290 5.55 14.69 9.78
N LEU A 291 6.01 13.69 10.54
CA LEU A 291 5.14 12.85 11.37
C LEU A 291 4.45 13.66 12.47
N ARG A 292 5.16 14.59 13.13
CA ARG A 292 4.55 15.50 14.10
C ARG A 292 3.48 16.39 13.48
N ALA A 293 3.76 16.98 12.32
CA ALA A 293 2.80 17.82 11.60
C ALA A 293 1.60 17.01 11.13
N SER A 294 1.81 15.78 10.62
CA SER A 294 0.73 14.88 10.22
C SER A 294 -0.14 14.49 11.40
N ARG A 295 0.44 14.17 12.56
CA ARG A 295 -0.31 13.86 13.79
C ARG A 295 -1.20 15.02 14.23
N ALA A 296 -0.68 16.23 14.26
CA ALA A 296 -1.45 17.43 14.62
C ALA A 296 -2.60 17.70 13.63
N GLY A 297 -2.35 17.52 12.33
CA GLY A 297 -3.40 17.65 11.32
C GLY A 297 -4.42 16.52 11.36
N THR A 298 -4.00 15.31 11.68
CA THR A 298 -4.91 14.18 11.93
C THR A 298 -5.84 14.46 13.09
N GLU A 299 -5.30 14.91 14.22
CA GLU A 299 -6.10 15.27 15.41
C GLU A 299 -7.17 16.31 15.06
N LEU A 300 -6.81 17.36 14.30
CA LEU A 300 -7.76 18.37 13.84
C LEU A 300 -8.86 17.75 12.95
N LEU A 301 -8.52 16.89 12.00
CA LEU A 301 -9.51 16.26 11.12
C LEU A 301 -10.40 15.27 11.86
N LEU A 302 -9.86 14.54 12.82
CA LEU A 302 -10.62 13.60 13.67
C LEU A 302 -11.63 14.31 14.61
N SER A 303 -11.44 15.61 14.88
CA SER A 303 -12.40 16.41 15.67
C SER A 303 -13.60 16.89 14.83
N THR A 304 -13.65 16.63 13.54
CA THR A 304 -14.73 17.04 12.63
C THR A 304 -15.88 16.04 12.60
N PRO A 305 -17.10 16.43 12.19
CA PRO A 305 -18.23 15.53 12.12
C PRO A 305 -18.11 14.46 11.03
N TRP A 306 -17.16 14.60 10.11
CA TRP A 306 -16.94 13.65 9.01
C TRP A 306 -15.99 12.50 9.36
N ALA A 307 -15.32 12.56 10.51
CA ALA A 307 -14.37 11.53 10.92
C ALA A 307 -14.89 10.75 12.12
N ARG A 308 -14.37 9.55 12.32
CA ARG A 308 -14.51 8.80 13.56
C ARG A 308 -13.21 8.81 14.34
N PRO A 309 -13.23 9.19 15.61
CA PRO A 309 -12.09 9.02 16.50
C PRO A 309 -11.73 7.53 16.60
N PRO A 310 -10.43 7.20 16.72
CA PRO A 310 -10.00 5.82 16.95
C PRO A 310 -10.54 5.30 18.30
N THR A 311 -10.87 4.01 18.33
CA THR A 311 -11.52 3.37 19.50
C THR A 311 -10.61 3.34 20.73
N ASP A 312 -9.30 3.27 20.52
CA ASP A 312 -8.28 3.29 21.58
C ASP A 312 -7.81 4.70 21.95
N GLY A 313 -8.37 5.74 21.32
CA GLY A 313 -8.00 7.13 21.52
C GLY A 313 -6.61 7.54 21.00
N ALA A 314 -5.88 6.63 20.37
CA ALA A 314 -4.52 6.88 19.89
C ALA A 314 -4.53 7.60 18.52
N VAL A 315 -4.12 8.87 18.51
CA VAL A 315 -3.98 9.63 17.26
C VAL A 315 -2.71 9.19 16.53
N GLN A 316 -2.87 8.64 15.34
CA GLN A 316 -1.78 8.22 14.46
C GLN A 316 -1.32 9.38 13.55
N PRO A 317 -0.05 9.42 13.09
CA PRO A 317 0.40 10.37 12.09
C PRO A 317 -0.04 9.90 10.69
N LEU A 318 -1.35 9.96 10.40
CA LEU A 318 -1.89 9.41 9.16
C LEU A 318 -1.28 10.09 7.92
N PHE A 319 -1.10 9.33 6.87
CA PHE A 319 -0.72 9.84 5.56
C PHE A 319 -1.88 10.55 4.88
N ARG A 320 -3.09 10.04 5.09
CA ARG A 320 -4.37 10.67 4.72
C ARG A 320 -5.39 10.37 5.83
N VAL A 321 -6.28 11.28 6.06
CA VAL A 321 -7.40 11.07 6.99
C VAL A 321 -8.66 10.80 6.15
N PRO A 322 -9.26 9.62 6.24
CA PRO A 322 -10.50 9.31 5.53
C PRO A 322 -11.68 10.02 6.21
N LEU A 323 -12.10 11.15 5.66
CA LEU A 323 -13.34 11.78 6.05
C LEU A 323 -14.51 11.09 5.36
N LEU A 324 -15.53 10.69 6.10
CA LEU A 324 -16.68 9.96 5.57
C LEU A 324 -17.79 10.97 5.23
N VAL A 325 -17.93 11.29 3.95
CA VAL A 325 -18.85 12.33 3.46
C VAL A 325 -19.98 11.73 2.63
N ALA A 326 -21.16 12.32 2.70
CA ALA A 326 -22.35 11.83 1.99
C ALA A 326 -22.19 11.92 0.47
N ASP A 327 -21.60 13.00 -0.03
CA ASP A 327 -21.29 13.23 -1.44
C ASP A 327 -19.79 13.53 -1.61
N ARG A 328 -19.03 12.45 -1.84
CA ARG A 328 -17.58 12.52 -2.02
C ARG A 328 -17.17 13.33 -3.26
N ASP A 329 -17.94 13.22 -4.34
CA ASP A 329 -17.57 13.84 -5.60
C ASP A 329 -17.76 15.36 -5.52
N ALA A 330 -18.86 15.83 -4.92
CA ALA A 330 -19.07 17.26 -4.64
C ALA A 330 -18.00 17.81 -3.67
N ALA A 331 -17.66 17.09 -2.62
CA ALA A 331 -16.61 17.46 -1.67
C ALA A 331 -15.22 17.52 -2.34
N THR A 332 -14.89 16.53 -3.17
CA THR A 332 -13.64 16.51 -3.97
C THR A 332 -13.57 17.72 -4.91
N ALA A 333 -14.66 18.03 -5.62
CA ALA A 333 -14.72 19.18 -6.50
C ALA A 333 -14.57 20.51 -5.74
N ALA A 334 -15.14 20.61 -4.53
CA ALA A 334 -15.00 21.78 -3.67
C ALA A 334 -13.53 21.99 -3.26
N LEU A 335 -12.86 20.93 -2.78
CA LEU A 335 -11.45 20.97 -2.40
C LEU A 335 -10.55 21.32 -3.59
N ALA A 336 -10.81 20.73 -4.77
CA ALA A 336 -10.02 20.96 -5.97
C ALA A 336 -10.05 22.44 -6.44
N ARG A 337 -11.19 23.14 -6.29
CA ARG A 337 -11.28 24.57 -6.58
C ARG A 337 -10.37 25.45 -5.71
N HIS A 338 -10.02 24.95 -4.52
CA HIS A 338 -9.08 25.60 -3.58
C HIS A 338 -7.66 25.02 -3.66
N GLY A 339 -7.37 24.24 -4.71
CA GLY A 339 -6.03 23.64 -4.93
C GLY A 339 -5.66 22.53 -3.96
N ILE A 340 -6.66 21.94 -3.27
CA ILE A 340 -6.49 20.77 -2.42
C ILE A 340 -6.81 19.54 -3.27
N VAL A 341 -5.76 18.76 -3.60
CA VAL A 341 -5.92 17.56 -4.43
C VAL A 341 -6.21 16.38 -3.51
N VAL A 342 -7.35 15.75 -3.73
CA VAL A 342 -7.69 14.45 -3.14
C VAL A 342 -7.13 13.35 -4.03
N GLY A 343 -6.44 12.40 -3.45
CA GLY A 343 -5.89 11.26 -4.15
C GLY A 343 -6.01 10.00 -3.30
N TYR A 344 -5.57 8.88 -3.86
CA TYR A 344 -5.65 7.57 -3.16
C TYR A 344 -7.08 7.12 -2.90
N LEU A 345 -7.97 7.38 -3.86
CA LEU A 345 -9.31 6.81 -3.89
C LEU A 345 -9.22 5.36 -4.39
N TYR A 346 -9.99 4.48 -3.78
CA TYR A 346 -9.97 3.04 -4.06
C TYR A 346 -11.38 2.52 -4.36
N ASP A 347 -12.06 3.20 -5.28
CA ASP A 347 -13.43 2.91 -5.71
C ASP A 347 -13.46 2.51 -7.20
N PRO A 348 -14.10 1.39 -7.59
CA PRO A 348 -14.73 0.38 -6.72
C PRO A 348 -13.71 -0.44 -5.91
N PRO A 349 -14.13 -1.18 -4.85
CA PRO A 349 -13.27 -2.15 -4.18
C PRO A 349 -12.73 -3.22 -5.13
N LEU A 350 -11.66 -3.90 -4.75
CA LEU A 350 -10.98 -4.90 -5.60
C LEU A 350 -11.90 -6.07 -5.99
N ASP A 351 -12.88 -6.43 -5.15
CA ASP A 351 -13.90 -7.43 -5.44
C ASP A 351 -14.66 -7.10 -6.73
N ASP A 352 -15.17 -5.86 -6.79
CA ASP A 352 -15.98 -5.38 -7.91
C ASP A 352 -15.11 -5.04 -9.13
N TYR A 353 -13.87 -4.60 -8.89
CA TYR A 353 -12.93 -4.23 -9.93
C TYR A 353 -12.37 -5.43 -10.69
N ALA A 354 -11.87 -6.45 -9.97
CA ALA A 354 -11.15 -7.56 -10.56
C ALA A 354 -12.05 -8.76 -10.90
N GLY A 355 -13.13 -8.93 -10.14
CA GLY A 355 -14.06 -10.06 -10.29
C GLY A 355 -13.45 -11.41 -9.96
N GLY A 356 -14.29 -12.45 -9.90
CA GLY A 356 -13.95 -13.81 -9.47
C GLY A 356 -12.86 -14.51 -10.31
N ALA A 357 -12.56 -14.00 -11.50
CA ALA A 357 -11.49 -14.56 -12.32
C ALA A 357 -10.10 -14.37 -11.69
N PHE A 358 -9.86 -13.26 -10.98
CA PHE A 358 -8.54 -12.89 -10.46
C PHE A 358 -8.48 -12.80 -8.94
N THR A 359 -9.60 -12.84 -8.25
CA THR A 359 -9.64 -12.79 -6.78
C THR A 359 -10.79 -13.63 -6.24
N ASP A 360 -10.67 -14.08 -5.00
CA ASP A 360 -11.80 -14.60 -4.26
C ASP A 360 -12.47 -13.43 -3.53
N PRO A 361 -13.78 -13.19 -3.75
CA PRO A 361 -14.45 -12.03 -3.19
C PRO A 361 -14.61 -12.15 -1.67
N SER A 362 -14.77 -11.00 -1.02
CA SER A 362 -15.12 -10.93 0.40
C SER A 362 -16.50 -11.59 0.65
N PRO A 363 -16.64 -12.32 1.76
CA PRO A 363 -17.96 -12.85 2.16
C PRO A 363 -18.96 -11.74 2.50
N ASP A 364 -18.48 -10.58 2.92
CA ASP A 364 -19.26 -9.36 3.15
C ASP A 364 -18.61 -8.14 2.47
N PRO A 365 -18.91 -7.87 1.18
CA PRO A 365 -18.36 -6.74 0.46
C PRO A 365 -19.08 -5.42 0.74
N GLY A 366 -20.16 -5.42 1.51
CA GLY A 366 -21.03 -4.25 1.75
C GLY A 366 -20.27 -3.09 2.40
N ASN A 367 -19.52 -3.38 3.45
CA ASN A 367 -18.73 -2.40 4.18
C ASN A 367 -17.61 -1.79 3.31
N ALA A 368 -16.91 -2.60 2.53
CA ALA A 368 -15.88 -2.14 1.61
C ALA A 368 -16.44 -1.18 0.54
N ARG A 369 -17.61 -1.53 -0.04
CA ARG A 369 -18.31 -0.67 -1.03
C ARG A 369 -18.75 0.64 -0.41
N TRP A 370 -19.31 0.59 0.81
CA TRP A 370 -19.72 1.80 1.51
C TRP A 370 -18.54 2.70 1.80
N PHE A 371 -17.48 2.16 2.40
CA PHE A 371 -16.26 2.93 2.70
C PHE A 371 -15.65 3.53 1.42
N ALA A 372 -15.45 2.73 0.38
CA ALA A 372 -14.85 3.19 -0.87
C ALA A 372 -15.62 4.34 -1.50
N ARG A 373 -16.96 4.34 -1.39
CA ARG A 373 -17.84 5.40 -1.92
C ARG A 373 -17.77 6.70 -1.12
N HIS A 374 -17.65 6.61 0.20
CA HIS A 374 -17.79 7.75 1.09
C HIS A 374 -16.46 8.32 1.61
N ALA A 375 -15.39 7.54 1.58
CA ALA A 375 -14.09 7.98 2.07
C ALA A 375 -13.48 9.09 1.19
N LEU A 376 -13.22 10.23 1.80
CA LEU A 376 -12.53 11.39 1.24
C LEU A 376 -11.15 11.51 1.94
N PRO A 377 -10.06 10.99 1.35
CA PRO A 377 -8.75 10.95 1.99
C PRO A 377 -8.05 12.30 1.93
N VAL A 378 -8.18 13.07 3.00
CA VAL A 378 -7.62 14.43 3.13
C VAL A 378 -6.19 14.39 3.64
N ASP A 379 -5.32 15.25 3.09
CA ASP A 379 -3.96 15.43 3.55
C ASP A 379 -3.95 16.17 4.91
N PRO A 380 -3.48 15.56 6.01
CA PRO A 380 -3.44 16.20 7.32
C PRO A 380 -2.58 17.46 7.34
N LEU A 381 -1.59 17.60 6.46
CA LEU A 381 -0.80 18.82 6.33
C LEU A 381 -1.61 20.01 5.77
N ARG A 382 -2.80 19.77 5.23
CA ARG A 382 -3.75 20.76 4.72
C ARG A 382 -5.06 20.77 5.52
N ALA A 383 -5.05 20.22 6.75
CA ALA A 383 -6.25 19.99 7.56
C ALA A 383 -7.13 21.26 7.72
N ARG A 384 -6.57 22.39 8.17
CA ARG A 384 -7.32 23.64 8.39
C ARG A 384 -8.04 24.13 7.14
N GLU A 385 -7.30 24.22 6.04
CA GLU A 385 -7.87 24.67 4.77
C GLU A 385 -8.96 23.73 4.26
N ALA A 386 -8.76 22.41 4.43
CA ALA A 386 -9.74 21.42 4.01
C ALA A 386 -11.03 21.53 4.83
N VAL A 387 -10.94 21.68 6.15
CA VAL A 387 -12.10 21.86 7.04
C VAL A 387 -12.89 23.11 6.63
N GLU A 388 -12.22 24.26 6.49
CA GLU A 388 -12.88 25.51 6.07
C GLU A 388 -13.60 25.39 4.72
N VAL A 389 -13.02 24.65 3.76
CA VAL A 389 -13.66 24.44 2.46
C VAL A 389 -14.86 23.53 2.57
N LEU A 390 -14.77 22.43 3.33
CA LEU A 390 -15.85 21.47 3.50
C LEU A 390 -17.03 22.09 4.26
N GLU A 391 -16.77 22.89 5.31
CA GLU A 391 -17.82 23.64 6.03
C GLU A 391 -18.53 24.62 5.10
N ARG A 392 -17.80 25.46 4.36
CA ARG A 392 -18.35 26.43 3.41
C ARG A 392 -19.13 25.78 2.26
N SER A 393 -18.75 24.58 1.85
CA SER A 393 -19.46 23.82 0.82
C SER A 393 -20.71 23.11 1.34
N GLY A 394 -20.95 23.10 2.65
CA GLY A 394 -22.06 22.38 3.26
C GLY A 394 -21.91 20.84 3.19
N ALA A 395 -20.69 20.34 3.16
CA ALA A 395 -20.44 18.91 3.14
C ALA A 395 -21.07 18.23 4.37
N ARG A 396 -21.85 17.17 4.15
CA ARG A 396 -22.51 16.41 5.21
C ARG A 396 -21.77 15.12 5.51
N PRO A 397 -21.77 14.63 6.77
CA PRO A 397 -21.26 13.30 7.09
C PRO A 397 -22.07 12.21 6.35
N ALA A 398 -21.39 11.11 6.03
CA ALA A 398 -22.06 9.92 5.53
C ALA A 398 -22.86 9.25 6.65
N GLU A 399 -24.03 8.75 6.32
CA GLU A 399 -24.78 7.88 7.24
C GLU A 399 -24.10 6.50 7.30
N PRO A 400 -23.94 5.92 8.50
CA PRO A 400 -23.32 4.60 8.63
C PRO A 400 -24.11 3.55 7.84
N PRO A 401 -23.44 2.48 7.35
CA PRO A 401 -24.13 1.40 6.68
C PRO A 401 -25.14 0.77 7.64
N LYS A 402 -26.35 0.51 7.15
CA LYS A 402 -27.34 -0.22 7.91
C LYS A 402 -26.81 -1.64 8.13
N LYS A 403 -26.78 -2.10 9.38
CA LYS A 403 -26.54 -3.53 9.63
C LYS A 403 -27.56 -4.33 8.84
N PRO A 404 -27.18 -5.36 8.10
CA PRO A 404 -28.15 -6.25 7.47
C PRO A 404 -29.09 -6.77 8.56
N ASP A 405 -30.39 -6.69 8.29
CA ASP A 405 -31.37 -7.26 9.21
C ASP A 405 -31.06 -8.75 9.34
N ALA A 406 -31.08 -9.31 10.55
CA ALA A 406 -30.79 -10.73 10.76
C ALA A 406 -31.78 -11.65 9.99
N ARG A 407 -32.82 -11.07 9.39
CA ARG A 407 -33.80 -11.73 8.52
C ARG A 407 -33.35 -11.85 7.07
N ASP A 408 -32.32 -11.09 6.63
CA ASP A 408 -31.81 -11.10 5.25
C ASP A 408 -30.57 -11.99 5.10
N ALA A 409 -30.15 -12.69 6.16
CA ALA A 409 -29.07 -13.67 6.08
C ALA A 409 -29.50 -14.79 5.11
N PRO A 410 -28.76 -15.12 4.04
CA PRO A 410 -29.07 -16.24 3.19
C PRO A 410 -29.09 -17.51 4.05
N GLU A 411 -30.19 -18.27 3.92
CA GLU A 411 -30.28 -19.58 4.57
C GLU A 411 -29.04 -20.42 4.23
N PRO A 412 -28.44 -21.09 5.22
CA PRO A 412 -27.31 -21.98 4.94
C PRO A 412 -27.77 -23.02 3.91
N PRO A 413 -26.96 -23.34 2.88
CA PRO A 413 -27.33 -24.33 1.89
C PRO A 413 -27.71 -25.62 2.61
N GLU A 414 -28.96 -26.09 2.37
CA GLU A 414 -29.43 -27.36 2.90
C GLU A 414 -28.40 -28.45 2.62
N ALA A 415 -27.91 -29.08 3.67
CA ALA A 415 -27.01 -30.23 3.56
C ALA A 415 -27.80 -31.31 2.78
N THR A 416 -27.46 -31.46 1.50
CA THR A 416 -27.99 -32.55 0.67
C THR A 416 -27.58 -33.86 1.34
N MET A 417 -28.50 -34.41 2.11
CA MET A 417 -28.34 -35.76 2.66
C MET A 417 -28.12 -36.70 1.49
N ALA A 418 -26.91 -37.23 1.41
CA ALA A 418 -26.57 -38.34 0.53
C ALA A 418 -27.53 -39.49 0.84
N ARG A 419 -28.50 -39.72 -0.04
CA ARG A 419 -29.33 -40.91 -0.01
C ARG A 419 -28.42 -42.12 -0.18
N GLY A 420 -28.34 -42.90 0.89
CA GLY A 420 -27.54 -44.10 0.94
C GLY A 420 -27.84 -45.04 -0.23
N LEU A 421 -26.82 -45.41 -0.95
CA LEU A 421 -26.80 -46.56 -1.83
C LEU A 421 -26.93 -47.81 -0.93
N GLY A 422 -28.06 -48.48 -1.01
CA GLY A 422 -28.27 -49.81 -0.35
C GLY A 422 -27.25 -50.81 -0.88
N PRO A 423 -27.01 -51.90 -0.08
CA PRO A 423 -26.04 -52.92 -0.42
C PRO A 423 -26.44 -53.68 -1.69
N PRO A 424 -25.47 -54.22 -2.47
CA PRO A 424 -25.77 -55.05 -3.63
C PRO A 424 -26.46 -56.32 -3.18
N ARG A 425 -27.53 -56.68 -3.84
CA ARG A 425 -28.15 -58.01 -3.74
C ARG A 425 -27.41 -58.95 -4.70
N ASP A 426 -27.12 -60.13 -4.17
CA ASP A 426 -26.52 -61.29 -4.84
C ASP A 426 -26.98 -61.56 -6.25
#